data_0b65ed71ec940402d06a15325d7b35a2
#
_entry.id   0b65ed71ec940402d06a15325d7b35a2
#
_cell.length_a   1.000
_cell.length_b   1.000
_cell.length_c   1.000
_cell.angle_alpha   90.00
_cell.angle_beta   90.00
_cell.angle_gamma   90.00
#
_symmetry.space_group_name_H-M   'P 1'
#
loop_
_entity.id
_entity.type
_entity.pdbx_description
1 polymer ?
#
loop_
_entity_poly.entity_id
_entity_poly.type
_entity_poly.pdbx_seq_one_letter_code
_entity_poly.pdbx_strand_id
1 'polypeptide(L)'
;MIREFKRAASVDEAVSLHDQGYVFLAGGTQVNNGAAATRGEAPERVVSLDGLGLGEIEVRSDGCLVGAGVTLQELSDHTGVPAALRRAAGFIPSRSVRNIATIGGNVGAGRSDSYLIPALIALEAQAETSEGTVSVEDYVTEAREALILRFRIPAVEGACRAVKESRSHLALPVVSAAVKIVPGEPGGGGPRGGGGGPSAVRRAVVAAGCVAARPIRLRTVEAGIVSGELTEREELENAVAEAVSPEADILGGVEFKRYLNSVVIADCILACIGEVSS
;
A
#
# COMPACT_ATOMS: atom_id res chain seq x y z
N MET A 1 -25.95 1.30 -11.99
CA MET A 1 -25.55 1.40 -13.43
C MET A 1 -25.22 2.86 -13.72
N ILE A 2 -24.10 3.15 -14.38
CA ILE A 2 -23.71 4.52 -14.76
C ILE A 2 -24.75 5.09 -15.71
N ARG A 3 -25.29 6.25 -15.40
CA ARG A 3 -26.30 7.00 -16.19
C ARG A 3 -25.73 8.25 -16.82
N GLU A 4 -24.74 8.86 -16.14
CA GLU A 4 -24.07 10.06 -16.62
C GLU A 4 -22.57 9.86 -16.64
N PHE A 5 -21.96 10.20 -17.76
CA PHE A 5 -20.52 10.14 -17.96
C PHE A 5 -20.06 11.51 -18.48
N LYS A 6 -19.08 12.11 -17.79
CA LYS A 6 -18.38 13.32 -18.23
C LYS A 6 -16.89 13.04 -18.33
N ARG A 7 -16.20 13.76 -19.20
CA ARG A 7 -14.74 13.78 -19.28
C ARG A 7 -14.29 15.17 -18.87
N ALA A 8 -13.48 15.27 -17.82
CA ALA A 8 -12.94 16.54 -17.38
C ALA A 8 -11.83 17.00 -18.34
N ALA A 9 -11.82 18.30 -18.66
CA ALA A 9 -10.76 18.93 -19.45
C ALA A 9 -9.59 19.44 -18.57
N SER A 10 -9.82 19.55 -17.26
CA SER A 10 -8.83 19.97 -16.27
C SER A 10 -9.05 19.32 -14.91
N VAL A 11 -8.04 19.39 -14.04
CA VAL A 11 -8.14 18.94 -12.64
C VAL A 11 -9.24 19.71 -11.90
N ASP A 12 -9.31 21.03 -12.08
CA ASP A 12 -10.32 21.88 -11.43
C ASP A 12 -11.73 21.51 -11.85
N GLU A 13 -11.94 21.19 -13.14
CA GLU A 13 -13.24 20.70 -13.61
C GLU A 13 -13.58 19.34 -13.02
N ALA A 14 -12.61 18.42 -12.91
CA ALA A 14 -12.83 17.12 -12.29
C ALA A 14 -13.28 17.27 -10.83
N VAL A 15 -12.62 18.14 -10.05
CA VAL A 15 -12.96 18.45 -8.66
C VAL A 15 -14.35 19.09 -8.60
N SER A 16 -14.64 20.11 -9.42
CA SER A 16 -15.95 20.76 -9.46
C SER A 16 -17.09 19.79 -9.79
N LEU A 17 -16.85 18.81 -10.65
CA LEU A 17 -17.82 17.75 -10.95
C LEU A 17 -17.97 16.77 -9.78
N HIS A 18 -16.88 16.47 -9.07
CA HIS A 18 -16.93 15.64 -7.87
C HIS A 18 -17.79 16.30 -6.78
N ASP A 19 -17.65 17.60 -6.54
CA ASP A 19 -18.47 18.37 -5.62
C ASP A 19 -19.96 18.34 -5.98
N GLN A 20 -20.27 18.15 -7.27
CA GLN A 20 -21.64 17.96 -7.76
C GLN A 20 -22.11 16.49 -7.66
N GLY A 21 -21.30 15.59 -7.05
CA GLY A 21 -21.63 14.19 -6.79
C GLY A 21 -21.26 13.23 -7.92
N TYR A 22 -20.31 13.58 -8.80
CA TYR A 22 -19.71 12.63 -9.72
C TYR A 22 -18.56 11.88 -9.03
N VAL A 23 -18.47 10.58 -9.27
CA VAL A 23 -17.36 9.76 -8.77
C VAL A 23 -16.21 9.80 -9.78
N PHE A 24 -14.97 9.98 -9.32
CA PHE A 24 -13.80 9.93 -10.17
C PHE A 24 -13.64 8.56 -10.83
N LEU A 25 -13.44 8.57 -12.15
CA LEU A 25 -13.21 7.37 -12.96
C LEU A 25 -11.83 7.46 -13.63
N ALA A 26 -10.87 6.68 -13.10
CA ALA A 26 -9.60 6.38 -13.77
C ALA A 26 -9.75 5.08 -14.60
N GLY A 27 -9.03 4.01 -14.28
CA GLY A 27 -9.14 2.73 -14.99
C GLY A 27 -10.47 1.98 -14.81
N GLY A 28 -11.33 2.37 -13.89
CA GLY A 28 -12.70 1.87 -13.73
C GLY A 28 -12.83 0.43 -13.22
N THR A 29 -11.76 -0.25 -12.85
CA THR A 29 -11.77 -1.66 -12.43
C THR A 29 -12.56 -1.94 -11.16
N GLN A 30 -12.71 -0.94 -10.28
CA GLN A 30 -13.55 -1.01 -9.08
C GLN A 30 -14.96 -0.53 -9.36
N VAL A 31 -15.10 0.57 -10.09
CA VAL A 31 -16.40 1.16 -10.46
C VAL A 31 -17.24 0.20 -11.31
N ASN A 32 -16.62 -0.53 -12.23
CA ASN A 32 -17.25 -1.51 -13.11
C ASN A 32 -17.19 -2.95 -12.57
N ASN A 33 -16.88 -3.12 -11.29
CA ASN A 33 -16.90 -4.44 -10.67
C ASN A 33 -18.33 -4.98 -10.65
N GLY A 34 -18.57 -6.14 -11.30
CA GLY A 34 -19.88 -6.76 -11.39
C GLY A 34 -20.53 -7.02 -10.02
N ALA A 35 -19.72 -7.31 -8.98
CA ALA A 35 -20.20 -7.48 -7.62
C ALA A 35 -20.75 -6.19 -7.02
N ALA A 36 -20.12 -5.03 -7.27
CA ALA A 36 -20.62 -3.73 -6.85
C ALA A 36 -21.92 -3.37 -7.58
N ALA A 37 -22.00 -3.65 -8.88
CA ALA A 37 -23.21 -3.44 -9.66
C ALA A 37 -24.38 -4.28 -9.16
N THR A 38 -24.11 -5.55 -8.78
CA THR A 38 -25.13 -6.47 -8.24
C THR A 38 -25.66 -6.01 -6.89
N ARG A 39 -24.82 -5.37 -6.05
CA ARG A 39 -25.23 -4.82 -4.75
C ARG A 39 -25.85 -3.42 -4.83
N GLY A 40 -25.96 -2.83 -6.02
CA GLY A 40 -26.45 -1.46 -6.19
C GLY A 40 -25.45 -0.36 -5.74
N GLU A 41 -24.20 -0.73 -5.52
CA GLU A 41 -23.12 0.18 -5.06
C GLU A 41 -22.43 0.91 -6.22
N ALA A 42 -22.74 0.57 -7.47
CA ALA A 42 -22.17 1.23 -8.64
C ALA A 42 -22.66 2.69 -8.73
N PRO A 43 -21.76 3.67 -8.93
CA PRO A 43 -22.14 5.06 -9.02
C PRO A 43 -23.02 5.31 -10.26
N GLU A 44 -23.97 6.25 -10.13
CA GLU A 44 -24.81 6.66 -11.26
C GLU A 44 -24.12 7.70 -12.14
N ARG A 45 -23.25 8.54 -11.55
CA ARG A 45 -22.55 9.64 -12.24
C ARG A 45 -21.05 9.49 -12.07
N VAL A 46 -20.32 9.56 -13.17
CA VAL A 46 -18.85 9.43 -13.14
C VAL A 46 -18.20 10.54 -13.97
N VAL A 47 -17.05 11.00 -13.51
CA VAL A 47 -16.16 11.90 -14.24
C VAL A 47 -14.87 11.19 -14.59
N SER A 48 -14.58 11.07 -15.89
CA SER A 48 -13.34 10.47 -16.39
C SER A 48 -12.17 11.42 -16.19
N LEU A 49 -11.07 10.87 -15.67
CA LEU A 49 -9.78 11.55 -15.49
C LEU A 49 -8.84 11.35 -16.70
N ASP A 50 -9.33 10.64 -17.74
CA ASP A 50 -8.55 10.37 -18.94
C ASP A 50 -8.22 11.67 -19.70
N GLY A 51 -6.96 11.83 -20.08
CA GLY A 51 -6.47 13.03 -20.77
C GLY A 51 -5.96 14.15 -19.85
N LEU A 52 -6.00 13.99 -18.52
CA LEU A 52 -5.49 15.00 -17.58
C LEU A 52 -3.96 14.96 -17.37
N GLY A 53 -3.22 14.14 -18.10
CA GLY A 53 -1.75 14.08 -18.01
C GLY A 53 -1.24 13.45 -16.72
N LEU A 54 -2.04 12.59 -16.06
CA LEU A 54 -1.68 11.97 -14.78
C LEU A 54 -0.89 10.65 -14.91
N GLY A 55 -0.39 10.31 -16.09
CA GLY A 55 0.20 8.99 -16.39
C GLY A 55 1.73 8.96 -16.44
N GLU A 56 2.46 9.89 -15.84
CA GLU A 56 3.91 9.98 -15.95
C GLU A 56 4.64 9.39 -14.75
N ILE A 57 5.82 8.79 -14.99
CA ILE A 57 6.78 8.36 -13.96
C ILE A 57 8.07 9.16 -14.16
N GLU A 58 8.47 9.91 -13.16
CA GLU A 58 9.71 10.68 -13.15
C GLU A 58 10.65 10.14 -12.07
N VAL A 59 11.82 9.62 -12.49
CA VAL A 59 12.87 9.15 -11.58
C VAL A 59 13.78 10.32 -11.21
N ARG A 60 14.07 10.48 -9.92
CA ARG A 60 14.89 11.54 -9.34
C ARG A 60 15.98 10.96 -8.45
N SER A 61 16.96 11.77 -8.10
CA SER A 61 18.03 11.36 -7.16
C SER A 61 17.52 11.07 -5.75
N ASP A 62 16.42 11.69 -5.33
CA ASP A 62 15.79 11.56 -4.01
C ASP A 62 14.59 10.60 -3.99
N GLY A 63 14.31 9.90 -5.13
CA GLY A 63 13.22 8.95 -5.25
C GLY A 63 12.54 8.98 -6.61
N CYS A 64 11.22 8.88 -6.64
CA CYS A 64 10.46 9.02 -7.87
C CYS A 64 9.11 9.72 -7.64
N LEU A 65 8.60 10.36 -8.69
CA LEU A 65 7.22 10.83 -8.78
C LEU A 65 6.45 9.89 -9.70
N VAL A 66 5.30 9.45 -9.25
CA VAL A 66 4.41 8.54 -9.99
C VAL A 66 3.04 9.18 -10.10
N GLY A 67 2.62 9.52 -11.30
CA GLY A 67 1.29 10.08 -11.58
C GLY A 67 0.17 9.12 -11.20
N ALA A 68 -0.94 9.64 -10.71
CA ALA A 68 -2.08 8.85 -10.26
C ALA A 68 -2.72 7.99 -11.38
N GLY A 69 -2.55 8.40 -12.63
CA GLY A 69 -3.02 7.70 -13.82
C GLY A 69 -2.11 6.57 -14.31
N VAL A 70 -0.90 6.40 -13.72
CA VAL A 70 0.02 5.31 -14.09
C VAL A 70 -0.68 3.97 -13.83
N THR A 71 -0.66 3.10 -14.84
CA THR A 71 -1.26 1.77 -14.74
C THR A 71 -0.42 0.85 -13.86
N LEU A 72 -1.04 -0.15 -13.26
CA LEU A 72 -0.34 -1.11 -12.43
C LEU A 72 0.65 -1.97 -13.24
N GLN A 73 0.42 -2.14 -14.54
CA GLN A 73 1.38 -2.82 -15.41
C GLN A 73 2.62 -1.95 -15.66
N GLU A 74 2.45 -0.67 -16.02
CA GLU A 74 3.56 0.28 -16.16
C GLU A 74 4.36 0.37 -14.86
N LEU A 75 3.67 0.47 -13.72
CA LEU A 75 4.31 0.49 -12.40
C LEU A 75 5.14 -0.77 -12.12
N SER A 76 4.62 -1.95 -12.47
CA SER A 76 5.32 -3.24 -12.31
C SER A 76 6.56 -3.36 -13.19
N ASP A 77 6.50 -2.81 -14.42
CA ASP A 77 7.55 -2.95 -15.42
C ASP A 77 8.65 -1.88 -15.29
N HIS A 78 8.37 -0.74 -14.66
CA HIS A 78 9.28 0.41 -14.62
C HIS A 78 10.41 0.26 -13.59
N THR A 79 11.64 0.01 -14.04
CA THR A 79 12.80 -0.30 -13.17
C THR A 79 13.21 0.81 -12.20
N GLY A 80 12.88 2.07 -12.47
CA GLY A 80 13.13 3.20 -11.57
C GLY A 80 12.15 3.31 -10.40
N VAL A 81 11.09 2.48 -10.36
CA VAL A 81 10.17 2.40 -9.22
C VAL A 81 10.72 1.41 -8.19
N PRO A 82 10.59 1.66 -6.87
CA PRO A 82 11.05 0.75 -5.83
C PRO A 82 10.53 -0.68 -6.00
N ALA A 83 11.42 -1.67 -5.81
CA ALA A 83 11.13 -3.09 -6.06
C ALA A 83 9.91 -3.60 -5.27
N ALA A 84 9.71 -3.14 -4.03
CA ALA A 84 8.56 -3.51 -3.21
C ALA A 84 7.22 -3.07 -3.86
N LEU A 85 7.18 -1.86 -4.42
CA LEU A 85 5.97 -1.34 -5.08
C LEU A 85 5.71 -2.03 -6.43
N ARG A 86 6.76 -2.27 -7.22
CA ARG A 86 6.67 -3.04 -8.47
C ARG A 86 6.11 -4.44 -8.21
N ARG A 87 6.63 -5.10 -7.17
CA ARG A 87 6.16 -6.42 -6.73
C ARG A 87 4.71 -6.39 -6.29
N ALA A 88 4.32 -5.39 -5.49
CA ALA A 88 2.94 -5.20 -5.05
C ALA A 88 1.96 -5.03 -6.22
N ALA A 89 2.33 -4.22 -7.23
CA ALA A 89 1.55 -4.07 -8.46
C ALA A 89 1.41 -5.39 -9.23
N GLY A 90 2.48 -6.19 -9.27
CA GLY A 90 2.51 -7.51 -9.91
C GLY A 90 1.67 -8.59 -9.19
N PHE A 91 1.26 -8.37 -7.93
CA PHE A 91 0.42 -9.31 -7.19
C PHE A 91 -1.01 -9.43 -7.74
N ILE A 92 -1.48 -8.43 -8.49
CA ILE A 92 -2.77 -8.52 -9.20
C ILE A 92 -2.60 -9.50 -10.37
N PRO A 93 -3.28 -10.66 -10.34
CA PRO A 93 -2.95 -11.76 -11.27
C PRO A 93 -3.26 -11.43 -12.74
N SER A 94 -4.37 -10.74 -12.97
CA SER A 94 -4.84 -10.44 -14.32
C SER A 94 -4.07 -9.29 -14.94
N ARG A 95 -3.30 -9.57 -16.00
CA ARG A 95 -2.62 -8.55 -16.79
C ARG A 95 -3.60 -7.55 -17.42
N SER A 96 -4.77 -8.03 -17.85
CA SER A 96 -5.80 -7.15 -18.42
C SER A 96 -6.28 -6.13 -17.38
N VAL A 97 -6.42 -6.55 -16.11
CA VAL A 97 -6.75 -5.63 -15.01
C VAL A 97 -5.58 -4.67 -14.76
N ARG A 98 -4.33 -5.16 -14.70
CA ARG A 98 -3.16 -4.29 -14.48
C ARG A 98 -2.97 -3.26 -15.57
N ASN A 99 -3.33 -3.57 -16.83
CA ASN A 99 -3.22 -2.64 -17.97
C ASN A 99 -4.18 -1.45 -17.90
N ILE A 100 -5.22 -1.51 -17.07
CA ILE A 100 -6.23 -0.46 -16.94
C ILE A 100 -6.38 0.09 -15.51
N ALA A 101 -6.13 -0.72 -14.49
CA ALA A 101 -6.14 -0.27 -13.10
C ALA A 101 -4.97 0.68 -12.86
N THR A 102 -5.23 1.82 -12.20
CA THR A 102 -4.22 2.84 -11.93
C THR A 102 -3.84 2.88 -10.46
N ILE A 103 -2.63 3.38 -10.16
CA ILE A 103 -2.17 3.53 -8.77
C ILE A 103 -3.09 4.47 -7.98
N GLY A 104 -3.48 5.62 -8.55
CA GLY A 104 -4.41 6.55 -7.92
C GLY A 104 -5.78 5.96 -7.68
N GLY A 105 -6.33 5.21 -8.66
CA GLY A 105 -7.60 4.52 -8.50
C GLY A 105 -7.57 3.42 -7.44
N ASN A 106 -6.43 2.73 -7.27
CA ASN A 106 -6.25 1.73 -6.22
C ASN A 106 -6.24 2.36 -4.81
N VAL A 107 -5.47 3.46 -4.65
CA VAL A 107 -5.38 4.16 -3.36
C VAL A 107 -6.69 4.88 -3.02
N GLY A 108 -7.30 5.57 -4.00
CA GLY A 108 -8.58 6.26 -3.81
C GLY A 108 -9.75 5.32 -3.47
N ALA A 109 -9.67 4.05 -3.93
CA ALA A 109 -10.66 3.05 -3.52
C ALA A 109 -10.51 2.62 -2.05
N GLY A 110 -9.35 2.82 -1.42
CA GLY A 110 -9.09 2.59 0.01
C GLY A 110 -9.39 1.18 0.51
N ARG A 111 -9.34 0.16 -0.36
CA ARG A 111 -9.75 -1.21 -0.01
C ARG A 111 -8.77 -1.86 0.96
N SER A 112 -9.30 -2.61 1.92
CA SER A 112 -8.50 -3.36 2.90
C SER A 112 -7.60 -4.42 2.25
N ASP A 113 -8.01 -4.99 1.12
CA ASP A 113 -7.29 -6.02 0.36
C ASP A 113 -6.34 -5.45 -0.71
N SER A 114 -6.04 -4.15 -0.67
CA SER A 114 -5.07 -3.54 -1.56
C SER A 114 -3.67 -4.08 -1.31
N TYR A 115 -2.93 -4.41 -2.37
CA TYR A 115 -1.50 -4.74 -2.29
C TYR A 115 -0.61 -3.51 -2.30
N LEU A 116 -1.07 -2.42 -2.94
CA LEU A 116 -0.27 -1.22 -3.14
C LEU A 116 -0.23 -0.32 -1.92
N ILE A 117 -1.36 -0.19 -1.20
CA ILE A 117 -1.45 0.71 -0.05
C ILE A 117 -0.43 0.34 1.03
N PRO A 118 -0.29 -0.94 1.48
CA PRO A 118 0.76 -1.31 2.43
C PRO A 118 2.17 -1.00 1.90
N ALA A 119 2.44 -1.24 0.60
CA ALA A 119 3.74 -0.95 0.01
C ALA A 119 4.04 0.57 -0.03
N LEU A 120 3.06 1.39 -0.36
CA LEU A 120 3.20 2.86 -0.35
C LEU A 120 3.39 3.41 1.07
N ILE A 121 2.68 2.86 2.06
CA ILE A 121 2.86 3.22 3.48
C ILE A 121 4.27 2.82 3.94
N ALA A 122 4.72 1.60 3.66
CA ALA A 122 6.06 1.15 4.02
C ALA A 122 7.16 1.98 3.36
N LEU A 123 6.95 2.44 2.13
CA LEU A 123 7.83 3.36 1.41
C LEU A 123 7.70 4.82 1.88
N GLU A 124 6.78 5.11 2.80
CA GLU A 124 6.51 6.45 3.33
C GLU A 124 6.13 7.45 2.23
N ALA A 125 5.39 6.95 1.25
CA ALA A 125 4.94 7.74 0.12
C ALA A 125 3.97 8.85 0.54
N GLN A 126 4.06 9.99 -0.13
CA GLN A 126 3.13 11.09 0.00
C GLN A 126 2.23 11.16 -1.25
N ALA A 127 0.96 11.44 -1.04
CA ALA A 127 0.00 11.73 -2.10
C ALA A 127 -0.12 13.26 -2.25
N GLU A 128 0.18 13.77 -3.43
CA GLU A 128 -0.15 15.13 -3.82
C GLU A 128 -1.56 15.11 -4.39
N THR A 129 -2.47 15.83 -3.74
CA THR A 129 -3.90 15.85 -4.08
C THR A 129 -4.35 17.24 -4.51
N SER A 130 -5.59 17.36 -4.96
CA SER A 130 -6.23 18.65 -5.24
C SER A 130 -6.31 19.59 -4.03
N GLU A 131 -6.16 19.05 -2.81
CA GLU A 131 -6.25 19.81 -1.55
C GLU A 131 -4.91 20.00 -0.84
N GLY A 132 -3.81 19.49 -1.42
CA GLY A 132 -2.47 19.56 -0.86
C GLY A 132 -1.81 18.20 -0.72
N THR A 133 -0.66 18.18 -0.03
CA THR A 133 0.13 16.96 0.14
C THR A 133 -0.16 16.32 1.49
N VAL A 134 -0.36 14.99 1.48
CA VAL A 134 -0.67 14.18 2.66
C VAL A 134 0.05 12.85 2.58
N SER A 135 0.37 12.20 3.70
CA SER A 135 0.90 10.83 3.65
C SER A 135 -0.15 9.86 3.09
N VAL A 136 0.29 8.80 2.39
CA VAL A 136 -0.66 7.78 1.93
C VAL A 136 -1.36 7.10 3.12
N GLU A 137 -0.68 6.97 4.26
CA GLU A 137 -1.27 6.48 5.51
C GLU A 137 -2.47 7.35 5.92
N ASP A 138 -2.27 8.67 6.06
CA ASP A 138 -3.34 9.58 6.50
C ASP A 138 -4.46 9.69 5.45
N TYR A 139 -4.11 9.73 4.15
CA TYR A 139 -5.11 9.73 3.09
C TYR A 139 -6.09 8.55 3.22
N VAL A 140 -5.55 7.36 3.49
CA VAL A 140 -6.37 6.13 3.58
C VAL A 140 -7.10 6.05 4.92
N THR A 141 -6.44 6.32 6.04
CA THR A 141 -7.04 6.19 7.38
C THR A 141 -8.14 7.21 7.64
N GLU A 142 -7.97 8.44 7.14
CA GLU A 142 -8.97 9.51 7.25
C GLU A 142 -10.07 9.41 6.17
N ALA A 143 -10.00 8.42 5.28
CA ALA A 143 -10.97 8.23 4.19
C ALA A 143 -11.13 9.47 3.30
N ARG A 144 -10.03 10.13 2.94
CA ARG A 144 -10.07 11.34 2.12
C ARG A 144 -10.59 11.04 0.72
N GLU A 145 -11.35 11.98 0.16
CA GLU A 145 -11.92 11.89 -1.19
C GLU A 145 -11.25 12.85 -2.19
N ALA A 146 -10.26 13.63 -1.74
CA ALA A 146 -9.51 14.55 -2.58
C ALA A 146 -8.88 13.83 -3.78
N LEU A 147 -8.93 14.43 -4.96
CA LEU A 147 -8.35 13.85 -6.18
C LEU A 147 -6.83 13.73 -6.03
N ILE A 148 -6.31 12.50 -6.09
CA ILE A 148 -4.87 12.25 -6.11
C ILE A 148 -4.33 12.59 -7.51
N LEU A 149 -3.29 13.41 -7.56
CA LEU A 149 -2.63 13.82 -8.79
C LEU A 149 -1.38 12.98 -9.04
N ARG A 150 -0.57 12.77 -8.01
CA ARG A 150 0.65 11.95 -8.09
C ARG A 150 1.12 11.52 -6.69
N PHE A 151 2.03 10.57 -6.67
CA PHE A 151 2.71 10.10 -5.47
C PHE A 151 4.19 10.51 -5.51
N ARG A 152 4.66 11.08 -4.41
CA ARG A 152 6.08 11.25 -4.16
C ARG A 152 6.55 10.06 -3.33
N ILE A 153 7.47 9.28 -3.88
CA ILE A 153 8.01 8.07 -3.25
C ILE A 153 9.50 8.33 -3.01
N PRO A 154 9.95 8.45 -1.75
CA PRO A 154 11.36 8.70 -1.44
C PRO A 154 12.25 7.54 -1.90
N ALA A 155 13.54 7.83 -2.09
CA ALA A 155 14.54 6.79 -2.31
C ALA A 155 14.51 5.78 -1.15
N VAL A 156 14.65 4.50 -1.49
CA VAL A 156 14.60 3.44 -0.49
C VAL A 156 15.93 3.39 0.25
N GLU A 157 15.87 3.63 1.55
CA GLU A 157 16.96 3.38 2.47
C GLU A 157 16.72 2.05 3.17
N GLY A 158 17.76 1.19 3.24
CA GLY A 158 17.65 -0.14 3.82
C GLY A 158 16.91 -1.15 2.94
N ALA A 159 16.22 -2.09 3.56
CA ALA A 159 15.43 -3.12 2.89
C ALA A 159 13.94 -2.79 2.92
N CYS A 160 13.26 -3.02 1.79
CA CYS A 160 11.80 -2.90 1.74
C CYS A 160 11.22 -4.04 0.91
N ARG A 161 10.26 -4.78 1.50
CA ARG A 161 9.61 -5.92 0.86
C ARG A 161 8.10 -5.83 0.95
N ALA A 162 7.42 -6.27 -0.12
CA ALA A 162 5.98 -6.49 -0.12
C ALA A 162 5.71 -8.00 -0.23
N VAL A 163 4.72 -8.46 0.53
CA VAL A 163 4.30 -9.87 0.59
C VAL A 163 2.80 -10.00 0.44
N LYS A 164 2.37 -11.13 -0.08
CA LYS A 164 0.97 -11.54 -0.08
C LYS A 164 0.84 -13.01 0.26
N GLU A 165 -0.27 -13.39 0.85
CA GLU A 165 -0.70 -14.77 0.97
C GLU A 165 -2.15 -14.91 0.54
N SER A 166 -2.45 -15.96 -0.23
CA SER A 166 -3.78 -16.24 -0.76
C SER A 166 -3.93 -17.73 -1.05
N ARG A 167 -5.16 -18.25 -1.04
CA ARG A 167 -5.44 -19.68 -1.30
C ARG A 167 -4.99 -20.15 -2.68
N SER A 168 -4.97 -19.27 -3.66
CA SER A 168 -4.49 -19.53 -5.02
C SER A 168 -4.00 -18.25 -5.65
N HIS A 169 -3.27 -18.35 -6.77
CA HIS A 169 -2.78 -17.18 -7.50
C HIS A 169 -3.87 -16.15 -7.86
N LEU A 170 -5.09 -16.63 -8.16
CA LEU A 170 -6.23 -15.80 -8.56
C LEU A 170 -7.14 -15.36 -7.41
N ALA A 171 -6.95 -15.91 -6.21
CA ALA A 171 -7.78 -15.59 -5.06
C ALA A 171 -7.43 -14.21 -4.48
N LEU A 172 -8.44 -13.60 -3.82
CA LEU A 172 -8.21 -12.44 -2.98
C LEU A 172 -7.22 -12.78 -1.85
N PRO A 173 -6.43 -11.80 -1.39
CA PRO A 173 -5.44 -12.04 -0.34
C PRO A 173 -6.10 -12.27 1.02
N VAL A 174 -5.49 -13.15 1.80
CA VAL A 174 -5.70 -13.26 3.25
C VAL A 174 -4.67 -12.37 3.97
N VAL A 175 -3.49 -12.22 3.38
CA VAL A 175 -2.42 -11.33 3.85
C VAL A 175 -1.99 -10.42 2.70
N SER A 176 -1.91 -9.15 2.97
CA SER A 176 -1.27 -8.14 2.13
C SER A 176 -0.45 -7.25 3.05
N ALA A 177 0.87 -7.30 2.97
CA ALA A 177 1.71 -6.52 3.85
C ALA A 177 2.97 -6.00 3.15
N ALA A 178 3.56 -4.97 3.75
CA ALA A 178 4.88 -4.50 3.35
C ALA A 178 5.67 -4.05 4.58
N VAL A 179 6.96 -4.33 4.55
CA VAL A 179 7.90 -4.04 5.63
C VAL A 179 9.09 -3.27 5.07
N LYS A 180 9.49 -2.21 5.76
CA LYS A 180 10.74 -1.48 5.53
C LYS A 180 11.58 -1.48 6.80
N ILE A 181 12.84 -1.89 6.68
CA ILE A 181 13.83 -1.85 7.76
C ILE A 181 15.00 -0.99 7.33
N VAL A 182 15.32 -0.01 8.16
CA VAL A 182 16.48 0.86 7.98
C VAL A 182 17.50 0.54 9.07
N PRO A 183 18.72 0.13 8.72
CA PRO A 183 19.76 -0.19 9.70
C PRO A 183 20.22 1.09 10.43
N GLY A 184 20.71 0.91 11.64
CA GLY A 184 21.47 1.95 12.36
C GLY A 184 22.86 2.13 11.77
N GLU A 185 23.55 3.18 12.21
CA GLU A 185 24.95 3.41 11.79
C GLU A 185 25.87 2.33 12.36
N PRO A 186 26.86 1.83 11.58
CA PRO A 186 27.88 0.94 12.08
C PRO A 186 28.62 1.59 13.28
N GLY A 187 28.56 0.97 14.46
CA GLY A 187 29.23 1.44 15.68
C GLY A 187 28.38 2.27 16.63
N GLY A 188 27.12 2.56 16.32
CA GLY A 188 26.16 3.11 17.26
C GLY A 188 25.74 2.06 18.29
N GLY A 189 26.36 2.04 19.46
CA GLY A 189 25.99 1.15 20.55
C GLY A 189 24.57 1.44 20.99
N GLY A 190 23.66 0.47 20.80
CA GLY A 190 22.36 0.49 21.45
C GLY A 190 22.51 0.49 22.99
N PRO A 191 21.44 0.74 23.75
CA PRO A 191 21.52 0.92 25.22
C PRO A 191 22.01 -0.31 26.01
N ARG A 192 22.30 -1.44 25.37
CA ARG A 192 22.98 -2.59 25.94
C ARG A 192 24.42 -2.68 25.41
N GLY A 193 25.35 -2.04 26.11
CA GLY A 193 26.79 -2.12 25.85
C GLY A 193 27.29 -3.56 25.90
N GLY A 194 27.83 -4.04 24.78
CA GLY A 194 28.53 -5.33 24.69
C GLY A 194 28.66 -5.80 23.26
N GLY A 195 29.81 -5.54 22.63
CA GLY A 195 30.47 -6.29 21.57
C GLY A 195 29.64 -6.67 20.33
N GLY A 196 29.95 -6.05 19.16
CA GLY A 196 29.84 -6.66 17.83
C GLY A 196 28.52 -7.35 17.41
N GLY A 197 27.35 -6.88 17.91
CA GLY A 197 26.04 -7.38 17.48
C GLY A 197 25.59 -6.74 16.17
N PRO A 198 24.59 -7.33 15.47
CA PRO A 198 24.05 -6.79 14.23
C PRO A 198 23.61 -5.34 14.43
N SER A 199 23.83 -4.49 13.45
CA SER A 199 23.46 -3.07 13.44
C SER A 199 22.06 -2.90 14.01
N ALA A 200 21.90 -2.12 15.09
CA ALA A 200 20.58 -1.81 15.63
C ALA A 200 19.69 -1.24 14.53
N VAL A 201 18.44 -1.68 14.48
CA VAL A 201 17.46 -1.14 13.55
C VAL A 201 17.15 0.32 13.94
N ARG A 202 17.43 1.27 13.08
CA ARG A 202 17.16 2.69 13.31
C ARG A 202 15.69 3.03 13.09
N ARG A 203 15.07 2.38 12.12
CA ARG A 203 13.68 2.61 11.75
C ARG A 203 13.05 1.36 11.17
N ALA A 204 11.85 1.09 11.59
CA ALA A 204 10.98 0.05 11.02
C ALA A 204 9.66 0.67 10.59
N VAL A 205 9.13 0.24 9.46
CA VAL A 205 7.76 0.53 9.03
C VAL A 205 7.11 -0.78 8.61
N VAL A 206 6.00 -1.13 9.26
CA VAL A 206 5.25 -2.36 9.02
C VAL A 206 3.81 -1.98 8.70
N ALA A 207 3.38 -2.20 7.47
CA ALA A 207 2.02 -1.92 7.03
C ALA A 207 1.31 -3.19 6.58
N ALA A 208 0.04 -3.34 6.96
CA ALA A 208 -0.76 -4.51 6.68
C ALA A 208 -2.15 -4.15 6.15
N GLY A 209 -2.60 -4.83 5.12
CA GLY A 209 -3.96 -4.91 4.65
C GLY A 209 -4.63 -6.22 5.10
N CYS A 210 -5.90 -6.38 4.83
CA CYS A 210 -6.73 -7.54 5.23
C CYS A 210 -6.86 -7.75 6.75
N VAL A 211 -6.45 -6.80 7.56
CA VAL A 211 -6.39 -6.88 9.04
C VAL A 211 -7.34 -5.91 9.74
N ALA A 212 -7.94 -5.00 9.00
CA ALA A 212 -8.92 -4.01 9.46
C ALA A 212 -9.76 -3.55 8.27
N ALA A 213 -10.73 -2.66 8.47
CA ALA A 213 -11.54 -2.06 7.40
C ALA A 213 -10.70 -1.37 6.30
N ARG A 214 -9.52 -0.87 6.65
CA ARG A 214 -8.53 -0.27 5.75
C ARG A 214 -7.14 -0.77 6.10
N PRO A 215 -6.15 -0.69 5.16
CA PRO A 215 -4.76 -0.98 5.50
C PRO A 215 -4.27 -0.06 6.62
N ILE A 216 -3.53 -0.64 7.56
CA ILE A 216 -3.02 0.05 8.76
C ILE A 216 -1.52 -0.15 8.92
N ARG A 217 -0.93 0.70 9.75
CA ARG A 217 0.47 0.60 10.17
C ARG A 217 0.54 -0.02 11.58
N LEU A 218 1.44 -0.98 11.78
CA LEU A 218 1.59 -1.73 13.02
C LEU A 218 2.64 -1.07 13.94
N ARG A 219 2.33 0.10 14.48
CA ARG A 219 3.28 0.97 15.21
C ARG A 219 3.87 0.33 16.47
N THR A 220 3.13 -0.53 17.17
CA THR A 220 3.61 -1.26 18.34
C THR A 220 4.70 -2.27 17.97
N VAL A 221 4.51 -2.98 16.84
CA VAL A 221 5.51 -3.89 16.28
C VAL A 221 6.77 -3.14 15.87
N GLU A 222 6.62 -2.00 15.17
CA GLU A 222 7.73 -1.15 14.77
C GLU A 222 8.56 -0.67 15.96
N ALA A 223 7.91 -0.21 17.03
CA ALA A 223 8.57 0.26 18.24
C ALA A 223 9.37 -0.87 18.92
N GLY A 224 8.80 -2.08 19.01
CA GLY A 224 9.48 -3.24 19.58
C GLY A 224 10.70 -3.70 18.75
N ILE A 225 10.63 -3.60 17.42
CA ILE A 225 11.78 -3.86 16.54
C ILE A 225 12.90 -2.83 16.77
N VAL A 226 12.55 -1.55 16.83
CA VAL A 226 13.52 -0.45 17.00
C VAL A 226 14.14 -0.47 18.40
N SER A 227 13.38 -0.81 19.44
CA SER A 227 13.91 -0.95 20.83
C SER A 227 14.77 -2.20 21.01
N GLY A 228 14.69 -3.17 20.10
CA GLY A 228 15.35 -4.47 20.22
C GLY A 228 14.65 -5.42 21.20
N GLU A 229 13.39 -5.18 21.53
CA GLU A 229 12.54 -6.08 22.31
C GLU A 229 11.98 -7.23 21.47
N LEU A 230 11.77 -6.99 20.18
CA LEU A 230 11.27 -7.98 19.23
C LEU A 230 12.41 -8.40 18.29
N THR A 231 13.11 -9.47 18.64
CA THR A 231 14.24 -10.02 17.87
C THR A 231 13.97 -11.42 17.35
N GLU A 232 13.22 -12.19 18.12
CA GLU A 232 12.93 -13.59 17.80
C GLU A 232 11.61 -13.73 17.05
N ARG A 233 11.51 -14.80 16.25
CA ARG A 233 10.32 -15.11 15.46
C ARG A 233 9.04 -15.12 16.30
N GLU A 234 9.05 -15.84 17.41
CA GLU A 234 7.87 -16.02 18.26
C GLU A 234 7.40 -14.70 18.88
N GLU A 235 8.33 -13.83 19.27
CA GLU A 235 8.04 -12.48 19.79
C GLU A 235 7.35 -11.63 18.72
N LEU A 236 7.88 -11.66 17.49
CA LEU A 236 7.31 -10.94 16.35
C LEU A 236 5.92 -11.46 15.98
N GLU A 237 5.73 -12.79 15.92
CA GLU A 237 4.43 -13.41 15.64
C GLU A 237 3.38 -13.00 16.67
N ASN A 238 3.73 -13.04 17.96
CA ASN A 238 2.84 -12.63 19.04
C ASN A 238 2.49 -11.15 18.97
N ALA A 239 3.48 -10.27 18.78
CA ALA A 239 3.27 -8.84 18.68
C ALA A 239 2.39 -8.47 17.47
N VAL A 240 2.60 -9.11 16.31
CA VAL A 240 1.74 -8.92 15.13
C VAL A 240 0.33 -9.44 15.39
N ALA A 241 0.17 -10.63 15.99
CA ALA A 241 -1.15 -11.19 16.30
C ALA A 241 -1.99 -10.29 17.22
N GLU A 242 -1.35 -9.61 18.17
CA GLU A 242 -2.00 -8.63 19.06
C GLU A 242 -2.36 -7.32 18.33
N ALA A 243 -1.55 -6.92 17.35
CA ALA A 243 -1.72 -5.66 16.63
C ALA A 243 -2.78 -5.71 15.51
N VAL A 244 -3.24 -6.90 15.09
CA VAL A 244 -4.18 -7.08 13.98
C VAL A 244 -5.58 -7.52 14.45
N SER A 245 -6.61 -7.00 13.79
CA SER A 245 -8.02 -7.32 14.09
C SER A 245 -8.80 -7.66 12.81
N PRO A 246 -8.46 -8.78 12.15
CA PRO A 246 -9.15 -9.19 10.93
C PRO A 246 -10.58 -9.63 11.21
N GLU A 247 -11.47 -9.41 10.22
CA GLU A 247 -12.85 -9.90 10.24
C GLU A 247 -12.96 -11.26 9.55
N ALA A 248 -13.91 -12.10 10.02
CA ALA A 248 -14.23 -13.36 9.35
C ALA A 248 -14.97 -13.10 8.04
N ASP A 249 -14.60 -13.83 6.98
CA ASP A 249 -15.28 -13.84 5.69
C ASP A 249 -15.13 -15.19 4.98
N ILE A 250 -15.46 -15.24 3.68
CA ILE A 250 -15.33 -16.46 2.87
C ILE A 250 -13.89 -16.99 2.73
N LEU A 251 -12.87 -16.17 3.07
CA LEU A 251 -11.46 -16.53 3.00
C LEU A 251 -10.97 -17.22 4.27
N GLY A 252 -11.65 -16.99 5.41
CA GLY A 252 -11.30 -17.66 6.67
C GLY A 252 -11.91 -16.97 7.90
N GLY A 253 -11.87 -17.70 9.02
CA GLY A 253 -12.23 -17.17 10.33
C GLY A 253 -11.17 -16.22 10.89
N VAL A 254 -11.54 -15.47 11.94
CA VAL A 254 -10.68 -14.48 12.60
C VAL A 254 -9.35 -15.08 13.06
N GLU A 255 -9.38 -16.21 13.76
CA GLU A 255 -8.19 -16.86 14.30
C GLU A 255 -7.21 -17.31 13.21
N PHE A 256 -7.75 -17.92 12.14
CA PHE A 256 -6.94 -18.32 10.98
C PHE A 256 -6.27 -17.12 10.33
N LYS A 257 -7.02 -16.05 10.08
CA LYS A 257 -6.46 -14.83 9.47
C LYS A 257 -5.42 -14.17 10.37
N ARG A 258 -5.67 -14.10 11.70
CA ARG A 258 -4.72 -13.56 12.67
C ARG A 258 -3.43 -14.34 12.65
N TYR A 259 -3.52 -15.68 12.75
CA TYR A 259 -2.37 -16.57 12.70
C TYR A 259 -1.57 -16.40 11.40
N LEU A 260 -2.26 -16.41 10.24
CA LEU A 260 -1.57 -16.31 8.97
C LEU A 260 -0.88 -14.95 8.78
N ASN A 261 -1.53 -13.86 9.22
CA ASN A 261 -0.91 -12.53 9.19
C ASN A 261 0.31 -12.47 10.12
N SER A 262 0.23 -13.04 11.33
CA SER A 262 1.36 -13.03 12.27
C SER A 262 2.59 -13.74 11.68
N VAL A 263 2.43 -14.92 11.15
CA VAL A 263 3.53 -15.70 10.56
C VAL A 263 4.13 -15.01 9.32
N VAL A 264 3.30 -14.60 8.36
CA VAL A 264 3.77 -14.04 7.09
C VAL A 264 4.44 -12.67 7.29
N ILE A 265 3.90 -11.85 8.19
CA ILE A 265 4.49 -10.52 8.48
C ILE A 265 5.80 -10.68 9.26
N ALA A 266 5.87 -11.58 10.26
CA ALA A 266 7.10 -11.87 10.98
C ALA A 266 8.20 -12.39 10.04
N ASP A 267 7.87 -13.30 9.12
CA ASP A 267 8.80 -13.75 8.09
C ASP A 267 9.32 -12.62 7.20
N CYS A 268 8.44 -11.70 6.82
CA CYS A 268 8.83 -10.54 6.03
C CYS A 268 9.76 -9.60 6.82
N ILE A 269 9.50 -9.38 8.11
CA ILE A 269 10.35 -8.58 9.01
C ILE A 269 11.74 -9.20 9.10
N LEU A 270 11.82 -10.49 9.44
CA LEU A 270 13.10 -11.21 9.56
C LEU A 270 13.89 -11.21 8.24
N ALA A 271 13.20 -11.37 7.11
CA ALA A 271 13.84 -11.29 5.79
C ALA A 271 14.43 -9.90 5.51
N CYS A 272 13.74 -8.82 5.89
CA CYS A 272 14.27 -7.46 5.75
C CYS A 272 15.44 -7.19 6.71
N ILE A 273 15.37 -7.68 7.95
CA ILE A 273 16.48 -7.58 8.92
C ILE A 273 17.71 -8.33 8.40
N GLY A 274 17.54 -9.55 7.90
CA GLY A 274 18.63 -10.33 7.31
C GLY A 274 19.29 -9.65 6.11
N GLU A 275 18.51 -8.95 5.27
CA GLU A 275 19.01 -8.22 4.10
C GLU A 275 19.87 -7.00 4.48
N VAL A 276 19.53 -6.29 5.55
CA VAL A 276 20.30 -5.11 6.00
C VAL A 276 21.50 -5.47 6.88
N SER A 277 21.55 -6.72 7.37
CA SER A 277 22.64 -7.23 8.21
C SER A 277 23.73 -7.94 7.40
N SER A 278 23.53 -8.15 6.08
CA SER A 278 24.44 -8.82 5.14
C SER A 278 25.34 -7.80 4.44
#